data_8ce4fe00b784ea43101df40e85e917df
#
_entry.id   8ce4fe00b784ea43101df40e85e917df
#
_cell.length_a   1.000
_cell.length_b   1.000
_cell.length_c   1.000
_cell.angle_alpha   90.00
_cell.angle_beta   90.00
_cell.angle_gamma   90.00
#
_symmetry.space_group_name_H-M   'P 1'
#
loop_
_entity.id
_entity.type
_entity.pdbx_description
1 polymer ?
#
loop_
_entity_poly.entity_id
_entity_poly.type
_entity_poly.pdbx_seq_one_letter_code
_entity_poly.pdbx_strand_id
1 'polypeptide(L)'
;MKAIKFLALALVALIGMTACSSDDKEYTQEWTYTGNNTVTVDKEYPPVEITCKVTKRENGTLEVEMPEYQLLNTTIGNLTIGAVTIKNIMYNADKGSYYRVFGKDHLQMHFKSEGGRSAMDGDYTFNEDSDIEVKQSNNGVTIVLNYSFGRMPFKIISKFEVAVAKDEE
;
A
#
# COMPACT_ATOMS: atom_id res chain seq x y z
N MET A 1 18.33 26.47 25.57
CA MET A 1 17.86 25.17 25.09
C MET A 1 17.21 25.44 23.71
N LYS A 2 17.80 24.91 22.62
CA LYS A 2 17.38 25.22 21.25
C LYS A 2 16.36 24.19 20.81
N ALA A 3 15.14 24.64 20.54
CA ALA A 3 14.09 23.80 19.96
C ALA A 3 14.44 23.48 18.50
N ILE A 4 14.56 22.20 18.19
CA ILE A 4 14.73 21.69 16.84
C ILE A 4 13.31 21.63 16.24
N LYS A 5 13.04 22.56 15.32
CA LYS A 5 11.80 22.53 14.54
C LYS A 5 11.94 21.44 13.49
N PHE A 6 11.21 20.36 13.64
CA PHE A 6 11.01 19.38 12.57
C PHE A 6 10.12 20.04 11.50
N LEU A 7 10.73 20.34 10.37
CA LEU A 7 10.03 20.83 9.19
C LEU A 7 9.41 19.61 8.49
N ALA A 8 8.16 19.31 8.78
CA ALA A 8 7.38 18.36 8.00
C ALA A 8 7.08 18.99 6.64
N LEU A 9 7.88 18.60 5.63
CA LEU A 9 7.67 19.04 4.26
C LEU A 9 6.54 18.19 3.66
N ALA A 10 5.30 18.64 3.80
CA ALA A 10 4.18 18.12 3.03
C ALA A 10 4.37 18.56 1.57
N LEU A 11 4.89 17.67 0.73
CA LEU A 11 5.01 17.92 -0.70
C LEU A 11 3.66 17.68 -1.36
N VAL A 12 2.88 18.74 -1.48
CA VAL A 12 1.60 18.77 -2.18
C VAL A 12 1.86 18.68 -3.68
N ALA A 13 1.24 17.69 -4.30
CA ALA A 13 0.83 17.56 -5.70
C ALA A 13 1.47 18.54 -6.71
N LEU A 14 2.47 18.10 -7.43
CA LEU A 14 2.79 18.66 -8.73
C LEU A 14 1.77 18.13 -9.73
N ILE A 15 0.77 18.97 -10.06
CA ILE A 15 -0.08 18.78 -11.23
C ILE A 15 0.79 19.05 -12.46
N GLY A 16 1.43 18.01 -12.96
CA GLY A 16 2.14 18.08 -14.25
C GLY A 16 1.13 18.02 -15.38
N MET A 17 0.62 19.16 -15.86
CA MET A 17 -0.03 19.22 -17.16
C MET A 17 1.06 19.22 -18.25
N THR A 18 1.42 18.07 -18.77
CA THR A 18 2.15 17.99 -20.03
C THR A 18 1.16 17.81 -21.17
N ALA A 19 0.84 18.91 -21.82
CA ALA A 19 0.18 18.86 -23.12
C ALA A 19 1.23 18.60 -24.21
N CYS A 20 1.15 17.43 -24.89
CA CYS A 20 1.60 17.30 -26.28
C CYS A 20 1.13 15.99 -26.92
N SER A 21 0.50 16.14 -28.10
CA SER A 21 0.24 15.23 -29.23
C SER A 21 -0.65 13.99 -29.02
N SER A 22 -1.72 14.02 -29.81
CA SER A 22 -2.59 12.95 -30.32
C SER A 22 -2.03 11.52 -30.18
N ASP A 23 -2.62 10.78 -29.23
CA ASP A 23 -2.97 9.38 -29.23
C ASP A 23 -3.59 9.12 -27.84
N ASP A 24 -4.72 8.47 -27.78
CA ASP A 24 -5.59 8.15 -26.63
C ASP A 24 -4.97 8.37 -25.23
N LYS A 25 -4.94 9.62 -24.78
CA LYS A 25 -4.49 9.95 -23.42
C LYS A 25 -5.57 9.56 -22.44
N GLU A 26 -5.48 8.37 -21.93
CA GLU A 26 -6.19 7.95 -20.75
C GLU A 26 -5.96 9.01 -19.65
N TYR A 27 -6.98 9.77 -19.29
CA TYR A 27 -6.87 10.82 -18.28
C TYR A 27 -6.66 10.17 -16.92
N THR A 28 -5.46 10.28 -16.39
CA THR A 28 -5.11 9.70 -15.10
C THR A 28 -4.80 10.79 -14.09
N GLN A 29 -5.33 10.66 -12.89
CA GLN A 29 -4.88 11.43 -11.73
C GLN A 29 -3.93 10.57 -10.92
N GLU A 30 -2.79 11.10 -10.55
CA GLU A 30 -1.75 10.39 -9.83
C GLU A 30 -1.37 11.13 -8.56
N TRP A 31 -1.25 10.39 -7.46
CA TRP A 31 -0.81 10.89 -6.16
C TRP A 31 0.31 10.00 -5.64
N THR A 32 1.30 10.62 -5.04
CA THR A 32 2.38 9.95 -4.31
C THR A 32 2.24 10.30 -2.83
N TYR A 33 2.18 9.28 -1.98
CA TYR A 33 2.01 9.43 -0.54
C TYR A 33 3.18 8.79 0.19
N THR A 34 3.83 9.53 1.08
CA THR A 34 4.81 8.98 2.02
C THR A 34 4.17 8.94 3.40
N GLY A 35 4.27 7.80 4.07
CA GLY A 35 3.63 7.60 5.37
C GLY A 35 4.08 6.30 6.04
N ASN A 36 3.39 5.97 7.12
CA ASN A 36 3.68 4.81 7.94
C ASN A 36 2.88 3.59 7.47
N ASN A 37 3.57 2.48 7.26
CA ASN A 37 2.98 1.17 7.01
C ASN A 37 3.15 0.29 8.24
N THR A 38 2.05 0.01 8.93
CA THR A 38 1.99 -0.91 10.06
C THR A 38 1.62 -2.30 9.55
N VAL A 39 2.38 -3.31 9.92
CA VAL A 39 2.15 -4.68 9.47
C VAL A 39 1.83 -5.58 10.65
N THR A 40 0.75 -6.33 10.53
CA THR A 40 0.34 -7.38 11.47
C THR A 40 0.51 -8.74 10.80
N VAL A 41 1.23 -9.64 11.44
CA VAL A 41 1.38 -11.05 11.03
C VAL A 41 0.74 -11.93 12.11
N ASP A 42 1.40 -12.13 13.21
CA ASP A 42 0.92 -12.74 14.45
C ASP A 42 0.65 -11.70 15.55
N LYS A 43 1.29 -10.57 15.43
CA LYS A 43 1.16 -9.35 16.21
C LYS A 43 1.46 -8.15 15.32
N GLU A 44 1.18 -6.97 15.79
CA GLU A 44 1.55 -5.73 15.15
C GLU A 44 3.04 -5.45 15.32
N TYR A 45 3.71 -5.09 14.24
CA TYR A 45 5.11 -4.69 14.21
C TYR A 45 5.26 -3.17 14.13
N PRO A 46 6.40 -2.61 14.57
CA PRO A 46 6.67 -1.19 14.44
C PRO A 46 6.48 -0.71 13.00
N PRO A 47 5.90 0.49 12.81
CA PRO A 47 5.65 1.00 11.47
C PRO A 47 6.95 1.23 10.69
N VAL A 48 6.87 1.00 9.39
CA VAL A 48 7.94 1.29 8.43
C VAL A 48 7.47 2.42 7.53
N GLU A 49 8.28 3.46 7.36
CA GLU A 49 7.97 4.53 6.42
C GLU A 49 8.15 4.01 4.99
N ILE A 50 7.11 4.15 4.18
CA ILE A 50 7.12 3.80 2.77
C ILE A 50 6.47 4.90 1.92
N THR A 51 6.71 4.84 0.61
CA THR A 51 6.08 5.73 -0.36
C THR A 51 5.21 4.92 -1.31
N CYS A 52 3.91 5.15 -1.27
CA CYS A 52 2.93 4.50 -2.15
C CYS A 52 2.49 5.47 -3.26
N LYS A 53 2.17 4.91 -4.42
CA LYS A 53 1.58 5.65 -5.54
C LYS A 53 0.15 5.17 -5.74
N VAL A 54 -0.77 6.12 -5.93
CA VAL A 54 -2.18 5.86 -6.21
C VAL A 54 -2.54 6.56 -7.51
N THR A 55 -3.07 5.82 -8.48
CA THR A 55 -3.47 6.34 -9.78
C THR A 55 -4.96 6.09 -9.99
N LYS A 56 -5.73 7.14 -10.29
CA LYS A 56 -7.13 7.03 -10.70
C LYS A 56 -7.20 7.00 -12.22
N ARG A 57 -7.81 5.95 -12.75
CA ARG A 57 -8.01 5.74 -14.19
C ARG A 57 -9.29 6.41 -14.69
N GLU A 58 -9.42 6.63 -15.99
CA GLU A 58 -10.63 7.22 -16.62
C GLU A 58 -11.92 6.46 -16.31
N ASN A 59 -11.83 5.13 -16.22
CA ASN A 59 -12.96 4.28 -15.86
C ASN A 59 -13.37 4.39 -14.37
N GLY A 60 -12.75 5.30 -13.60
CA GLY A 60 -13.03 5.54 -12.19
C GLY A 60 -12.40 4.53 -11.22
N THR A 61 -11.64 3.54 -11.71
CA THR A 61 -10.92 2.60 -10.83
C THR A 61 -9.63 3.21 -10.29
N LEU A 62 -9.14 2.66 -9.17
CA LEU A 62 -7.80 2.96 -8.66
C LEU A 62 -6.81 1.85 -9.04
N GLU A 63 -5.57 2.27 -9.17
CA GLU A 63 -4.38 1.43 -9.15
C GLU A 63 -3.48 1.88 -8.00
N VAL A 64 -2.96 0.93 -7.23
CA VAL A 64 -2.06 1.18 -6.08
C VAL A 64 -0.75 0.47 -6.32
N GLU A 65 0.35 1.21 -6.21
CA GLU A 65 1.70 0.67 -6.21
C GLU A 65 2.28 0.81 -4.81
N MET A 66 2.61 -0.31 -4.20
CA MET A 66 3.31 -0.37 -2.91
C MET A 66 4.75 -0.82 -3.15
N PRO A 67 5.76 -0.17 -2.56
CA PRO A 67 7.16 -0.53 -2.74
C PRO A 67 7.51 -1.79 -1.95
N GLU A 68 8.70 -2.34 -2.22
CA GLU A 68 9.33 -3.30 -1.34
C GLU A 68 9.71 -2.66 0.00
N TYR A 69 9.55 -3.41 1.09
CA TYR A 69 9.98 -2.99 2.42
C TYR A 69 10.38 -4.19 3.29
N GLN A 70 11.04 -3.92 4.39
CA GLN A 70 11.52 -4.94 5.32
C GLN A 70 10.92 -4.78 6.71
N LEU A 71 10.61 -5.91 7.34
CA LEU A 71 10.27 -6.01 8.75
C LEU A 71 11.38 -6.78 9.45
N LEU A 72 11.96 -6.17 10.47
CA LEU A 72 13.06 -6.77 11.22
C LEU A 72 12.55 -7.41 12.52
N ASN A 73 13.23 -8.47 12.93
CA ASN A 73 12.97 -9.13 14.22
C ASN A 73 11.55 -9.64 14.39
N THR A 74 10.96 -10.18 13.33
CA THR A 74 9.66 -10.84 13.41
C THR A 74 9.81 -12.24 14.04
N THR A 75 8.71 -12.87 14.43
CA THR A 75 8.70 -14.24 14.98
C THR A 75 9.22 -15.29 14.00
N ILE A 76 9.22 -15.00 12.70
CA ILE A 76 9.73 -15.86 11.64
C ILE A 76 11.00 -15.31 10.98
N GLY A 77 11.72 -14.45 11.69
CA GLY A 77 12.95 -13.80 11.24
C GLY A 77 12.71 -12.46 10.53
N ASN A 78 13.71 -11.97 9.82
CA ASN A 78 13.53 -10.79 8.99
C ASN A 78 12.69 -11.14 7.77
N LEU A 79 11.73 -10.28 7.45
CA LEU A 79 10.88 -10.42 6.28
C LEU A 79 11.20 -9.34 5.25
N THR A 80 11.30 -9.73 4.00
CA THR A 80 11.22 -8.82 2.87
C THR A 80 9.88 -9.04 2.19
N ILE A 81 9.09 -7.98 2.11
CA ILE A 81 7.79 -7.95 1.44
C ILE A 81 7.98 -7.15 0.16
N GLY A 82 7.88 -7.82 -0.97
CA GLY A 82 8.20 -7.27 -2.27
C GLY A 82 7.23 -6.19 -2.73
N ALA A 83 7.61 -5.45 -3.74
CA ALA A 83 6.75 -4.48 -4.37
C ALA A 83 5.54 -5.16 -5.03
N VAL A 84 4.39 -4.48 -5.00
CA VAL A 84 3.17 -4.97 -5.63
C VAL A 84 2.38 -3.84 -6.29
N THR A 85 1.83 -4.10 -7.48
CA THR A 85 0.92 -3.20 -8.18
C THR A 85 -0.46 -3.85 -8.26
N ILE A 86 -1.46 -3.20 -7.67
CA ILE A 86 -2.83 -3.69 -7.60
C ILE A 86 -3.72 -2.77 -8.44
N LYS A 87 -4.31 -3.32 -9.50
CA LYS A 87 -5.14 -2.59 -10.47
C LYS A 87 -6.62 -2.86 -10.25
N ASN A 88 -7.48 -2.10 -10.94
CA ASN A 88 -8.93 -2.30 -11.01
C ASN A 88 -9.61 -2.32 -9.63
N ILE A 89 -9.19 -1.45 -8.71
CA ILE A 89 -9.84 -1.28 -7.41
C ILE A 89 -11.05 -0.38 -7.62
N MET A 90 -12.26 -0.92 -7.46
CA MET A 90 -13.51 -0.22 -7.75
C MET A 90 -14.07 0.48 -6.51
N TYR A 91 -14.77 1.60 -6.72
CA TYR A 91 -15.49 2.24 -5.62
C TYR A 91 -16.66 1.37 -5.17
N ASN A 92 -16.73 1.09 -3.89
CA ASN A 92 -17.81 0.36 -3.24
C ASN A 92 -18.63 1.33 -2.38
N ALA A 93 -19.86 1.61 -2.79
CA ALA A 93 -20.72 2.57 -2.13
C ALA A 93 -21.13 2.13 -0.71
N ASP A 94 -21.31 0.83 -0.49
CA ASP A 94 -21.69 0.28 0.82
C ASP A 94 -20.56 0.44 1.86
N LYS A 95 -19.30 0.38 1.40
CA LYS A 95 -18.12 0.60 2.24
C LYS A 95 -17.71 2.08 2.32
N GLY A 96 -18.16 2.91 1.38
CA GLY A 96 -17.69 4.29 1.22
C GLY A 96 -16.19 4.38 0.88
N SER A 97 -15.63 3.38 0.21
CA SER A 97 -14.21 3.23 -0.09
C SER A 97 -14.00 2.51 -1.42
N TYR A 98 -12.79 2.59 -1.97
CA TYR A 98 -12.37 1.71 -3.04
C TYR A 98 -12.01 0.35 -2.45
N TYR A 99 -12.52 -0.71 -3.04
CA TYR A 99 -12.38 -2.06 -2.52
C TYR A 99 -12.26 -3.09 -3.63
N ARG A 100 -11.42 -4.11 -3.42
CA ARG A 100 -11.27 -5.23 -4.33
C ARG A 100 -10.87 -6.49 -3.58
N VAL A 101 -11.57 -7.59 -3.84
CA VAL A 101 -11.13 -8.96 -3.53
C VAL A 101 -10.38 -9.48 -4.74
N PHE A 102 -9.24 -10.14 -4.54
CA PHE A 102 -8.40 -10.58 -5.67
C PHE A 102 -8.96 -11.79 -6.41
N GLY A 103 -9.62 -12.69 -5.69
CA GLY A 103 -10.23 -13.85 -6.34
C GLY A 103 -9.19 -14.69 -7.11
N LYS A 104 -9.49 -15.00 -8.37
CA LYS A 104 -8.65 -15.82 -9.25
C LYS A 104 -7.65 -15.03 -10.09
N ASP A 105 -7.36 -13.79 -9.75
CA ASP A 105 -6.51 -12.92 -10.58
C ASP A 105 -5.01 -13.27 -10.55
N HIS A 106 -4.61 -14.27 -9.76
CA HIS A 106 -3.22 -14.74 -9.66
C HIS A 106 -2.20 -13.62 -9.40
N LEU A 107 -2.61 -12.58 -8.65
CA LEU A 107 -1.69 -11.52 -8.24
C LEU A 107 -0.54 -12.13 -7.43
N GLN A 108 0.68 -11.76 -7.77
CA GLN A 108 1.88 -12.29 -7.13
C GLN A 108 2.67 -11.17 -6.46
N MET A 109 3.40 -11.55 -5.41
CA MET A 109 4.34 -10.69 -4.72
C MET A 109 5.55 -11.51 -4.29
N HIS A 110 6.73 -10.92 -4.39
CA HIS A 110 7.93 -11.53 -3.82
C HIS A 110 7.84 -11.50 -2.30
N PHE A 111 8.12 -12.64 -1.67
CA PHE A 111 8.14 -12.75 -0.21
C PHE A 111 9.36 -13.55 0.22
N LYS A 112 10.15 -12.99 1.14
CA LYS A 112 11.31 -13.64 1.71
C LYS A 112 11.24 -13.61 3.22
N SER A 113 11.52 -14.75 3.86
CA SER A 113 11.75 -14.86 5.30
C SER A 113 13.12 -15.46 5.57
N GLU A 114 13.91 -14.82 6.43
CA GLU A 114 15.29 -15.24 6.73
C GLU A 114 15.41 -16.16 7.95
N GLY A 115 14.31 -16.46 8.61
CA GLY A 115 14.32 -17.26 9.82
C GLY A 115 13.23 -18.31 9.87
N GLY A 116 13.34 -19.22 10.86
CA GLY A 116 12.39 -20.28 11.08
C GLY A 116 12.74 -21.61 10.42
N ARG A 117 11.84 -22.61 10.59
CA ARG A 117 12.05 -23.98 10.09
C ARG A 117 11.85 -24.10 8.58
N SER A 118 11.32 -23.07 7.95
CA SER A 118 11.02 -23.04 6.51
C SER A 118 11.27 -21.62 6.02
N ALA A 119 12.53 -21.32 5.70
CA ALA A 119 12.85 -20.07 5.00
C ALA A 119 12.09 -20.05 3.67
N MET A 120 11.43 -18.93 3.38
CA MET A 120 10.71 -18.68 2.13
C MET A 120 11.51 -17.64 1.34
N ASP A 121 11.65 -17.85 0.04
CA ASP A 121 12.25 -16.88 -0.87
C ASP A 121 11.68 -17.15 -2.27
N GLY A 122 10.82 -16.28 -2.77
CA GLY A 122 10.20 -16.45 -4.07
C GLY A 122 8.93 -15.61 -4.28
N ASP A 123 8.34 -15.78 -5.46
CA ASP A 123 7.10 -15.12 -5.83
C ASP A 123 5.91 -16.02 -5.45
N TYR A 124 5.03 -15.47 -4.64
CA TYR A 124 3.86 -16.19 -4.12
C TYR A 124 2.57 -15.54 -4.61
N THR A 125 1.65 -16.38 -5.07
CA THR A 125 0.32 -15.93 -5.47
C THR A 125 -0.55 -15.69 -4.23
N PHE A 126 -1.23 -14.57 -4.19
CA PHE A 126 -2.22 -14.25 -3.15
C PHE A 126 -3.38 -15.24 -3.17
N ASN A 127 -3.84 -15.62 -1.98
CA ASN A 127 -5.05 -16.42 -1.86
C ASN A 127 -6.28 -15.65 -2.35
N GLU A 128 -7.29 -16.36 -2.83
CA GLU A 128 -8.50 -15.79 -3.44
C GLU A 128 -9.29 -14.86 -2.50
N ASP A 129 -9.16 -15.05 -1.18
CA ASP A 129 -9.80 -14.26 -0.14
C ASP A 129 -8.97 -13.04 0.32
N SER A 130 -7.85 -12.78 -0.35
CA SER A 130 -7.07 -11.57 -0.13
C SER A 130 -7.77 -10.36 -0.74
N ASP A 131 -7.63 -9.20 -0.10
CA ASP A 131 -8.33 -7.98 -0.49
C ASP A 131 -7.52 -6.71 -0.24
N ILE A 132 -7.94 -5.64 -0.88
CA ILE A 132 -7.43 -4.29 -0.65
C ILE A 132 -8.59 -3.32 -0.44
N GLU A 133 -8.44 -2.43 0.52
CA GLU A 133 -9.32 -1.28 0.75
C GLU A 133 -8.51 0.01 0.71
N VAL A 134 -9.01 1.02 -0.03
CA VAL A 134 -8.39 2.35 -0.12
C VAL A 134 -9.42 3.41 0.24
N LYS A 135 -9.12 4.19 1.27
CA LYS A 135 -9.90 5.36 1.69
C LYS A 135 -9.09 6.62 1.45
N GLN A 136 -9.59 7.48 0.58
CA GLN A 136 -9.03 8.81 0.35
C GLN A 136 -9.93 9.84 0.99
N SER A 137 -9.33 10.79 1.69
CA SER A 137 -10.00 11.94 2.29
C SER A 137 -9.18 13.21 2.03
N ASN A 138 -9.76 14.37 2.36
CA ASN A 138 -9.01 15.64 2.31
C ASN A 138 -7.81 15.64 3.26
N ASN A 139 -7.80 14.75 4.26
CA ASN A 139 -6.81 14.69 5.32
C ASN A 139 -5.81 13.54 5.17
N GLY A 140 -5.81 12.81 4.04
CA GLY A 140 -4.86 11.75 3.79
C GLY A 140 -5.42 10.53 3.07
N VAL A 141 -4.65 9.47 3.05
CA VAL A 141 -5.03 8.18 2.48
C VAL A 141 -4.77 7.07 3.49
N THR A 142 -5.68 6.11 3.54
CA THR A 142 -5.47 4.83 4.22
C THR A 142 -5.58 3.73 3.19
N ILE A 143 -4.58 2.85 3.14
CA ILE A 143 -4.57 1.65 2.29
C ILE A 143 -4.42 0.45 3.21
N VAL A 144 -5.37 -0.48 3.16
CA VAL A 144 -5.32 -1.73 3.91
C VAL A 144 -5.26 -2.89 2.93
N LEU A 145 -4.18 -3.65 2.98
CA LEU A 145 -3.97 -4.86 2.18
C LEU A 145 -4.00 -6.08 3.11
N ASN A 146 -4.99 -6.94 2.95
CA ASN A 146 -5.14 -8.20 3.67
C ASN A 146 -4.78 -9.35 2.74
N TYR A 147 -3.77 -10.12 3.06
CA TYR A 147 -3.32 -11.19 2.17
C TYR A 147 -2.73 -12.38 2.90
N SER A 148 -2.73 -13.51 2.21
CA SER A 148 -2.02 -14.73 2.60
C SER A 148 -1.60 -15.49 1.35
N PHE A 149 -0.69 -16.44 1.51
CA PHE A 149 -0.19 -17.29 0.43
C PHE A 149 -0.42 -18.76 0.74
N GLY A 150 -0.86 -19.53 -0.24
CA GLY A 150 -0.99 -20.98 -0.13
C GLY A 150 -1.75 -21.42 1.12
N ARG A 151 -1.10 -22.19 2.01
CA ARG A 151 -1.70 -22.72 3.25
C ARG A 151 -1.27 -21.94 4.50
N MET A 152 -0.93 -20.66 4.38
CA MET A 152 -0.63 -19.85 5.56
C MET A 152 -1.83 -19.84 6.51
N PRO A 153 -1.63 -20.12 7.81
CA PRO A 153 -2.73 -20.21 8.78
C PRO A 153 -3.23 -18.86 9.25
N PHE A 154 -2.60 -17.77 8.83
CA PHE A 154 -2.93 -16.39 9.21
C PHE A 154 -2.83 -15.49 7.98
N LYS A 155 -3.53 -14.36 8.03
CA LYS A 155 -3.36 -13.28 7.05
C LYS A 155 -2.27 -12.32 7.51
N ILE A 156 -1.59 -11.74 6.55
CA ILE A 156 -0.75 -10.56 6.74
C ILE A 156 -1.63 -9.34 6.46
N ILE A 157 -1.66 -8.39 7.39
CA ILE A 157 -2.39 -7.14 7.24
C ILE A 157 -1.36 -6.03 7.17
N SER A 158 -1.30 -5.36 6.03
CA SER A 158 -0.48 -4.17 5.81
C SER A 158 -1.40 -2.95 5.78
N LYS A 159 -1.22 -2.03 6.73
CA LYS A 159 -2.01 -0.81 6.88
C LYS A 159 -1.10 0.40 6.70
N PHE A 160 -1.20 1.02 5.53
CA PHE A 160 -0.50 2.26 5.22
C PHE A 160 -1.41 3.46 5.53
N GLU A 161 -0.86 4.45 6.22
CA GLU A 161 -1.58 5.66 6.59
C GLU A 161 -0.70 6.90 6.41
N VAL A 162 -1.27 7.90 5.76
CA VAL A 162 -0.77 9.27 5.77
C VAL A 162 -1.73 10.10 6.60
N ALA A 163 -1.27 10.57 7.73
CA ALA A 163 -2.00 11.58 8.49
C ALA A 163 -1.50 12.97 8.08
N VAL A 164 -2.41 13.84 7.67
CA VAL A 164 -2.09 15.28 7.61
C VAL A 164 -1.82 15.74 9.03
N ALA A 165 -0.69 16.37 9.26
CA ALA A 165 -0.43 17.02 10.54
C ALA A 165 -1.60 17.94 10.87
N LYS A 166 -2.24 17.73 12.02
CA LYS A 166 -3.18 18.72 12.56
C LYS A 166 -2.33 19.96 12.87
N ASP A 167 -2.62 21.06 12.18
CA ASP A 167 -2.10 22.34 12.62
C ASP A 167 -2.60 22.54 14.05
N GLU A 168 -1.68 22.56 15.02
CA GLU A 168 -2.00 22.93 16.39
C GLU A 168 -2.34 24.42 16.38
N GLU A 169 -3.62 24.74 16.64
CA GLU A 169 -4.08 26.08 16.94
C GLU A 169 -3.52 26.59 18.29
#